data_32d472076319c0a4a9a4f98936768ef4
#
_entry.id   32d472076319c0a4a9a4f98936768ef4
#
_cell.length_a   1.000
_cell.length_b   1.000
_cell.length_c   1.000
_cell.angle_alpha   90.00
_cell.angle_beta   90.00
_cell.angle_gamma   90.00
#
_symmetry.space_group_name_H-M   'P 1'
#
loop_
_entity.id
_entity.type
_entity.pdbx_description
1 polymer ?
#
loop_
_entity_poly.entity_id
_entity_poly.type
_entity_poly.pdbx_seq_one_letter_code
_entity_poly.pdbx_strand_id
1 'polypeptide(L)'
;MKAIIFDMDGVLVDAMPFHYQAMKSAVKEITSIDLDKRTFYLLEGMPVEELALEIFKLKGYLVNDSGKKDNTSNQKAEEVAKRKKEIFREMNIIPKSYDGVRELISNDLRGCLKAVVSGAAKQEVDAIIERNFGKDNFDLIMNGDELEGKGKPDPAPFKVALQKLNLDNNEALVVENAPLGIKSANDAGIQSIVTLNTSPLALDDFKDLISEDRIFKDTKSAGRFLKKWCISGNES
;
A
#
# COMPACT_ATOMS: atom_id res chain seq x y z
N MET A 1 -10.70 22.31 -2.51
CA MET A 1 -9.52 22.06 -1.62
C MET A 1 -8.84 20.78 -2.10
N LYS A 2 -7.51 20.72 -2.10
CA LYS A 2 -6.79 19.52 -2.57
C LYS A 2 -6.47 18.55 -1.44
N ALA A 3 -6.30 17.27 -1.77
CA ALA A 3 -5.90 16.23 -0.85
C ALA A 3 -4.68 15.46 -1.32
N ILE A 4 -3.90 14.97 -0.37
CA ILE A 4 -2.90 13.93 -0.60
C ILE A 4 -3.36 12.67 0.11
N ILE A 5 -3.47 11.59 -0.65
CA ILE A 5 -3.87 10.27 -0.16
C ILE A 5 -2.63 9.38 -0.14
N PHE A 6 -2.19 9.01 1.05
CA PHE A 6 -1.01 8.18 1.27
C PHE A 6 -1.40 6.72 1.43
N ASP A 7 -0.70 5.83 0.75
CA ASP A 7 -0.53 4.49 1.30
C ASP A 7 0.28 4.55 2.60
N MET A 8 0.18 3.53 3.45
CA MET A 8 0.85 3.51 4.75
C MET A 8 2.18 2.75 4.68
N ASP A 9 2.11 1.48 4.29
CA ASP A 9 3.22 0.53 4.41
C ASP A 9 4.18 0.67 3.23
N GLY A 10 5.42 1.10 3.49
CA GLY A 10 6.38 1.41 2.43
C GLY A 10 6.33 2.87 1.93
N VAL A 11 5.32 3.66 2.33
CA VAL A 11 5.20 5.10 2.02
C VAL A 11 5.42 5.96 3.26
N LEU A 12 4.62 5.79 4.29
CA LEU A 12 4.72 6.55 5.53
C LEU A 12 5.65 5.88 6.54
N VAL A 13 5.63 4.56 6.60
CA VAL A 13 6.39 3.76 7.57
C VAL A 13 7.12 2.60 6.89
N ASP A 14 8.26 2.18 7.49
CA ASP A 14 9.07 1.07 7.01
C ASP A 14 8.54 -0.28 7.53
N ALA A 15 7.32 -0.64 7.10
CA ALA A 15 6.64 -1.87 7.49
C ALA A 15 6.93 -3.05 6.55
N MET A 16 7.26 -2.78 5.30
CA MET A 16 7.40 -3.78 4.25
C MET A 16 8.38 -4.92 4.55
N PRO A 17 9.55 -4.70 5.19
CA PRO A 17 10.44 -5.81 5.56
C PRO A 17 9.77 -6.83 6.51
N PHE A 18 8.94 -6.37 7.43
CA PHE A 18 8.23 -7.22 8.39
C PHE A 18 7.09 -7.99 7.73
N HIS A 19 6.33 -7.32 6.86
CA HIS A 19 5.29 -7.99 6.05
C HIS A 19 5.88 -9.06 5.13
N TYR A 20 7.02 -8.76 4.46
CA TYR A 20 7.74 -9.75 3.66
C TYR A 20 8.19 -10.95 4.49
N GLN A 21 8.82 -10.71 5.64
CA GLN A 21 9.29 -11.80 6.50
C GLN A 21 8.15 -12.69 6.97
N ALA A 22 7.03 -12.11 7.41
CA ALA A 22 5.85 -12.85 7.84
C ALA A 22 5.25 -13.67 6.68
N MET A 23 5.12 -13.08 5.49
CA MET A 23 4.60 -13.77 4.31
C MET A 23 5.53 -14.88 3.83
N LYS A 24 6.83 -14.61 3.76
CA LYS A 24 7.85 -15.63 3.40
C LYS A 24 7.80 -16.83 4.32
N SER A 25 7.73 -16.60 5.63
CA SER A 25 7.66 -17.68 6.63
C SER A 25 6.37 -18.49 6.48
N ALA A 26 5.21 -17.83 6.39
CA ALA A 26 3.92 -18.50 6.25
C ALA A 26 3.84 -19.35 4.96
N VAL A 27 4.25 -18.80 3.83
CA VAL A 27 4.30 -19.51 2.54
C VAL A 27 5.24 -20.70 2.63
N LYS A 28 6.43 -20.54 3.23
CA LYS A 28 7.41 -21.61 3.39
C LYS A 28 6.91 -22.76 4.27
N GLU A 29 6.27 -22.43 5.40
CA GLU A 29 5.71 -23.42 6.34
C GLU A 29 4.62 -24.27 5.68
N ILE A 30 3.73 -23.66 4.89
CA ILE A 30 2.53 -24.34 4.36
C ILE A 30 2.77 -25.00 3.01
N THR A 31 3.64 -24.42 2.17
CA THR A 31 3.79 -24.84 0.76
C THR A 31 5.20 -25.27 0.39
N SER A 32 6.20 -25.03 1.22
CA SER A 32 7.63 -25.17 0.91
C SER A 32 8.16 -24.24 -0.18
N ILE A 33 7.35 -23.30 -0.72
CA ILE A 33 7.78 -22.29 -1.68
C ILE A 33 8.78 -21.34 -1.01
N ASP A 34 9.88 -21.02 -1.70
CA ASP A 34 10.77 -19.91 -1.31
C ASP A 34 10.34 -18.63 -2.03
N LEU A 35 9.74 -17.72 -1.28
CA LEU A 35 9.27 -16.44 -1.77
C LEU A 35 10.44 -15.44 -1.79
N ASP A 36 10.75 -14.90 -2.95
CA ASP A 36 11.72 -13.81 -3.08
C ASP A 36 11.10 -12.44 -2.80
N LYS A 37 11.96 -11.52 -2.35
CA LYS A 37 11.55 -10.18 -1.91
C LYS A 37 10.87 -9.37 -3.03
N ARG A 38 11.43 -9.43 -4.25
CA ARG A 38 10.92 -8.65 -5.38
C ARG A 38 9.51 -9.09 -5.78
N THR A 39 9.26 -10.39 -5.87
CA THR A 39 7.92 -10.94 -6.15
C THR A 39 6.89 -10.44 -5.13
N PHE A 40 7.24 -10.44 -3.83
CA PHE A 40 6.34 -9.95 -2.78
C PHE A 40 6.00 -8.46 -2.97
N TYR A 41 6.99 -7.61 -3.23
CA TYR A 41 6.76 -6.16 -3.41
C TYR A 41 6.00 -5.81 -4.69
N LEU A 42 6.12 -6.61 -5.76
CA LEU A 42 5.33 -6.42 -6.97
C LEU A 42 3.83 -6.69 -6.77
N LEU A 43 3.50 -7.55 -5.81
CA LEU A 43 2.12 -7.97 -5.49
C LEU A 43 1.55 -7.23 -4.27
N GLU A 44 2.27 -6.24 -3.75
CA GLU A 44 1.81 -5.46 -2.61
C GLU A 44 0.49 -4.74 -2.89
N GLY A 45 -0.36 -4.66 -1.87
CA GLY A 45 -1.67 -4.04 -1.93
C GLY A 45 -2.82 -5.01 -2.15
N MET A 46 -2.53 -6.24 -2.60
CA MET A 46 -3.55 -7.28 -2.70
C MET A 46 -4.06 -7.73 -1.33
N PRO A 47 -5.33 -8.15 -1.21
CA PRO A 47 -5.79 -8.96 -0.09
C PRO A 47 -4.87 -10.18 0.10
N VAL A 48 -4.57 -10.56 1.36
CA VAL A 48 -3.50 -11.53 1.65
C VAL A 48 -3.79 -12.91 1.03
N GLU A 49 -5.04 -13.32 0.97
CA GLU A 49 -5.48 -14.57 0.35
C GLU A 49 -5.24 -14.56 -1.17
N GLU A 50 -5.54 -13.45 -1.84
CA GLU A 50 -5.29 -13.27 -3.27
C GLU A 50 -3.79 -13.22 -3.58
N LEU A 51 -3.03 -12.54 -2.74
CA LEU A 51 -1.56 -12.51 -2.79
C LEU A 51 -0.98 -13.92 -2.72
N ALA A 52 -1.48 -14.76 -1.79
CA ALA A 52 -1.03 -16.14 -1.66
C ALA A 52 -1.34 -16.96 -2.94
N LEU A 53 -2.54 -16.81 -3.49
CA LEU A 53 -2.93 -17.49 -4.73
C LEU A 53 -2.06 -17.06 -5.93
N GLU A 54 -1.75 -15.77 -6.04
CA GLU A 54 -0.89 -15.29 -7.13
C GLU A 54 0.56 -15.78 -6.97
N ILE A 55 1.08 -15.85 -5.73
CA ILE A 55 2.38 -16.49 -5.45
C ILE A 55 2.35 -17.96 -5.87
N PHE A 56 1.31 -18.70 -5.55
CA PHE A 56 1.17 -20.13 -5.93
C PHE A 56 1.21 -20.27 -7.46
N LYS A 57 0.48 -19.45 -8.17
CA LYS A 57 0.43 -19.43 -9.62
C LYS A 57 1.81 -19.11 -10.24
N LEU A 58 2.48 -18.06 -9.77
CA LEU A 58 3.79 -17.65 -10.27
C LEU A 58 4.88 -18.70 -10.01
N LYS A 59 4.74 -19.50 -8.94
CA LYS A 59 5.70 -20.56 -8.58
C LYS A 59 5.29 -21.95 -9.08
N GLY A 60 4.21 -22.05 -9.86
CA GLY A 60 3.73 -23.33 -10.41
C GLY A 60 3.22 -24.32 -9.35
N TYR A 61 2.77 -23.81 -8.22
CA TYR A 61 2.25 -24.62 -7.11
C TYR A 61 0.75 -24.84 -7.30
N LEU A 62 0.30 -26.11 -7.29
CA LEU A 62 -1.11 -26.52 -7.44
C LEU A 62 -1.80 -26.03 -8.75
N VAL A 63 -1.03 -25.88 -9.81
CA VAL A 63 -1.62 -25.63 -11.14
C VAL A 63 -2.01 -26.98 -11.74
N ASN A 64 -3.29 -27.36 -11.64
CA ASN A 64 -3.82 -28.41 -12.46
C ASN A 64 -4.02 -27.90 -13.89
N ASP A 65 -3.57 -28.64 -14.90
CA ASP A 65 -3.66 -28.34 -16.34
C ASP A 65 -5.08 -28.00 -16.86
N SER A 66 -6.09 -28.17 -16.02
CA SER A 66 -7.51 -27.96 -16.39
C SER A 66 -8.07 -26.56 -16.15
N GLY A 67 -7.27 -25.61 -15.61
CA GLY A 67 -7.72 -24.21 -15.38
C GLY A 67 -8.86 -24.04 -14.37
N LYS A 68 -9.33 -25.12 -13.73
CA LYS A 68 -10.36 -25.08 -12.70
C LYS A 68 -9.72 -24.66 -11.36
N LYS A 69 -10.33 -23.69 -10.68
CA LYS A 69 -9.99 -23.31 -9.29
C LYS A 69 -10.09 -24.58 -8.43
N ASP A 70 -8.96 -25.07 -7.97
CA ASP A 70 -8.89 -26.18 -7.04
C ASP A 70 -9.21 -25.65 -5.63
N ASN A 71 -10.21 -26.25 -4.98
CA ASN A 71 -10.57 -25.92 -3.60
C ASN A 71 -9.37 -26.02 -2.64
N THR A 72 -8.40 -26.90 -2.94
CA THR A 72 -7.17 -27.09 -2.17
C THR A 72 -6.28 -25.85 -2.20
N SER A 73 -6.19 -25.16 -3.34
CA SER A 73 -5.40 -23.89 -3.48
C SER A 73 -6.01 -22.78 -2.64
N ASN A 74 -7.33 -22.61 -2.68
CA ASN A 74 -8.03 -21.59 -1.89
C ASN A 74 -7.87 -21.85 -0.38
N GLN A 75 -8.07 -23.10 0.07
CA GLN A 75 -7.89 -23.47 1.47
C GLN A 75 -6.46 -23.19 1.95
N LYS A 76 -5.43 -23.55 1.16
CA LYS A 76 -4.04 -23.25 1.51
C LYS A 76 -3.73 -21.74 1.50
N ALA A 77 -4.35 -20.98 0.63
CA ALA A 77 -4.19 -19.52 0.62
C ALA A 77 -4.78 -18.89 1.90
N GLU A 78 -5.93 -19.37 2.36
CA GLU A 78 -6.53 -18.97 3.64
C GLU A 78 -5.62 -19.36 4.83
N GLU A 79 -5.03 -20.58 4.82
CA GLU A 79 -4.08 -21.01 5.83
C GLU A 79 -2.83 -20.11 5.86
N VAL A 80 -2.26 -19.77 4.68
CA VAL A 80 -1.13 -18.84 4.56
C VAL A 80 -1.50 -17.46 5.09
N ALA A 81 -2.67 -16.94 4.73
CA ALA A 81 -3.12 -15.63 5.18
C ALA A 81 -3.30 -15.58 6.70
N LYS A 82 -3.90 -16.61 7.28
CA LYS A 82 -4.04 -16.74 8.74
C LYS A 82 -2.66 -16.80 9.42
N ARG A 83 -1.78 -17.66 8.92
CA ARG A 83 -0.43 -17.85 9.50
C ARG A 83 0.42 -16.58 9.39
N LYS A 84 0.35 -15.87 8.25
CA LYS A 84 1.03 -14.58 8.06
C LYS A 84 0.57 -13.55 9.11
N LYS A 85 -0.73 -13.46 9.38
CA LYS A 85 -1.29 -12.54 10.39
C LYS A 85 -0.80 -12.91 11.80
N GLU A 86 -0.71 -14.21 12.12
CA GLU A 86 -0.18 -14.70 13.40
C GLU A 86 1.30 -14.32 13.56
N ILE A 87 2.15 -14.67 12.59
CA ILE A 87 3.59 -14.37 12.60
C ILE A 87 3.81 -12.86 12.75
N PHE A 88 3.08 -12.03 11.99
CA PHE A 88 3.22 -10.59 12.05
C PHE A 88 2.88 -10.04 13.46
N ARG A 89 1.82 -10.56 14.10
CA ARG A 89 1.46 -10.20 15.47
C ARG A 89 2.50 -10.65 16.50
N GLU A 90 3.06 -11.87 16.32
CA GLU A 90 4.13 -12.41 17.17
C GLU A 90 5.39 -11.55 17.16
N MET A 91 5.69 -10.85 16.05
CA MET A 91 6.81 -9.92 15.96
C MET A 91 6.66 -8.73 16.93
N ASN A 92 5.43 -8.37 17.30
CA ASN A 92 5.12 -7.28 18.24
C ASN A 92 5.88 -5.97 17.94
N ILE A 93 5.91 -5.59 16.66
CA ILE A 93 6.65 -4.43 16.15
C ILE A 93 5.67 -3.36 15.71
N ILE A 94 5.93 -2.12 16.08
CA ILE A 94 5.32 -0.95 15.46
C ILE A 94 6.36 -0.34 14.52
N PRO A 95 6.16 -0.43 13.19
CA PRO A 95 7.08 0.14 12.22
C PRO A 95 7.29 1.63 12.42
N LYS A 96 8.51 2.10 12.18
CA LYS A 96 8.85 3.53 12.32
C LYS A 96 8.57 4.27 11.02
N SER A 97 8.24 5.55 11.14
CA SER A 97 8.17 6.44 9.97
C SER A 97 9.53 6.55 9.29
N TYR A 98 9.51 6.70 7.97
CA TYR A 98 10.72 7.09 7.24
C TYR A 98 11.19 8.48 7.66
N ASP A 99 12.48 8.74 7.48
CA ASP A 99 13.12 10.00 7.87
C ASP A 99 12.47 11.21 7.18
N GLY A 100 12.11 12.21 7.97
CA GLY A 100 11.50 13.46 7.50
C GLY A 100 10.02 13.38 7.14
N VAL A 101 9.42 12.18 7.12
CA VAL A 101 7.99 12.01 6.79
C VAL A 101 7.09 12.58 7.88
N ARG A 102 7.46 12.42 9.15
CA ARG A 102 6.73 13.02 10.27
C ARG A 102 6.63 14.55 10.10
N GLU A 103 7.74 15.20 9.80
CA GLU A 103 7.79 16.65 9.61
C GLU A 103 6.97 17.08 8.38
N LEU A 104 7.09 16.33 7.29
CA LEU A 104 6.29 16.54 6.08
C LEU A 104 4.79 16.56 6.40
N ILE A 105 4.29 15.55 7.10
CA ILE A 105 2.88 15.42 7.47
C ILE A 105 2.43 16.54 8.43
N SER A 106 3.21 16.83 9.47
CA SER A 106 2.79 17.74 10.55
C SER A 106 2.94 19.21 10.16
N ASN A 107 3.94 19.56 9.36
CA ASN A 107 4.32 20.95 9.12
C ASN A 107 4.21 21.38 7.67
N ASP A 108 4.65 20.54 6.75
CA ASP A 108 4.93 20.95 5.38
C ASP A 108 3.70 20.89 4.46
N LEU A 109 2.74 20.02 4.76
CA LEU A 109 1.52 19.83 3.98
C LEU A 109 0.31 20.57 4.59
N ARG A 110 0.56 21.65 5.30
CA ARG A 110 -0.53 22.53 5.78
C ARG A 110 -1.22 23.16 4.57
N GLY A 111 -2.55 23.08 4.53
CA GLY A 111 -3.35 23.59 3.42
C GLY A 111 -3.83 22.55 2.42
N CYS A 112 -3.39 21.27 2.59
CA CYS A 112 -4.00 20.12 1.96
C CYS A 112 -4.71 19.24 3.00
N LEU A 113 -5.80 18.60 2.58
CA LEU A 113 -6.31 17.44 3.30
C LEU A 113 -5.31 16.28 3.18
N LYS A 114 -5.14 15.53 4.24
CA LYS A 114 -4.26 14.36 4.30
C LYS A 114 -5.07 13.13 4.64
N ALA A 115 -5.00 12.13 3.80
CA ALA A 115 -5.67 10.85 4.01
C ALA A 115 -4.68 9.69 4.03
N VAL A 116 -5.00 8.64 4.78
CA VAL A 116 -4.32 7.35 4.74
C VAL A 116 -5.30 6.31 4.20
N VAL A 117 -4.85 5.50 3.25
CA VAL A 117 -5.60 4.36 2.71
C VAL A 117 -4.71 3.12 2.77
N SER A 118 -4.95 2.24 3.73
CA SER A 118 -4.16 1.03 3.97
C SER A 118 -5.04 -0.22 3.91
N GLY A 119 -4.47 -1.32 3.39
CA GLY A 119 -5.09 -2.66 3.46
C GLY A 119 -4.90 -3.37 4.80
N ALA A 120 -4.15 -2.79 5.75
CA ALA A 120 -3.92 -3.38 7.06
C ALA A 120 -5.18 -3.29 7.95
N ALA A 121 -5.25 -4.16 8.97
CA ALA A 121 -6.36 -4.18 9.92
C ALA A 121 -6.42 -2.88 10.74
N LYS A 122 -7.63 -2.48 11.16
CA LYS A 122 -7.87 -1.24 11.91
C LYS A 122 -6.92 -1.05 13.11
N GLN A 123 -6.75 -2.08 13.92
CA GLN A 123 -5.89 -2.00 15.12
C GLN A 123 -4.43 -1.71 14.77
N GLU A 124 -3.94 -2.26 13.66
CA GLU A 124 -2.58 -2.05 13.16
C GLU A 124 -2.41 -0.62 12.65
N VAL A 125 -3.31 -0.16 11.78
CA VAL A 125 -3.32 1.21 11.25
C VAL A 125 -3.38 2.22 12.40
N ASP A 126 -4.30 2.03 13.32
CA ASP A 126 -4.48 2.92 14.48
C ASP A 126 -3.22 3.04 15.35
N ALA A 127 -2.56 1.91 15.63
CA ALA A 127 -1.34 1.89 16.43
C ALA A 127 -0.15 2.57 15.72
N ILE A 128 0.01 2.31 14.42
CA ILE A 128 1.09 2.88 13.61
C ILE A 128 0.92 4.39 13.46
N ILE A 129 -0.28 4.84 13.09
CA ILE A 129 -0.56 6.27 12.87
C ILE A 129 -0.42 7.04 14.17
N GLU A 130 -1.02 6.56 15.26
CA GLU A 130 -0.92 7.24 16.56
C GLU A 130 0.53 7.36 17.03
N ARG A 131 1.31 6.26 16.94
CA ARG A 131 2.70 6.24 17.42
C ARG A 131 3.63 7.15 16.63
N ASN A 132 3.45 7.20 15.30
CA ASN A 132 4.38 7.90 14.42
C ASN A 132 3.97 9.35 14.14
N PHE A 133 2.69 9.64 14.06
CA PHE A 133 2.20 10.91 13.53
C PHE A 133 1.20 11.62 14.44
N GLY A 134 0.38 10.89 15.21
CA GLY A 134 -0.85 11.39 15.84
C GLY A 134 -2.00 11.44 14.80
N LYS A 135 -3.15 10.92 15.19
CA LYS A 135 -4.33 10.84 14.30
C LYS A 135 -4.82 12.19 13.82
N ASP A 136 -4.69 13.23 14.65
CA ASP A 136 -5.14 14.60 14.35
C ASP A 136 -4.40 15.26 13.18
N ASN A 137 -3.32 14.64 12.71
CA ASN A 137 -2.61 15.10 11.51
C ASN A 137 -3.24 14.62 10.19
N PHE A 138 -4.29 13.78 10.25
CA PHE A 138 -4.98 13.26 9.07
C PHE A 138 -6.48 13.57 9.13
N ASP A 139 -7.02 13.98 8.00
CA ASP A 139 -8.45 14.28 7.80
C ASP A 139 -9.27 12.99 7.56
N LEU A 140 -8.60 11.93 7.08
CA LEU A 140 -9.20 10.62 6.85
C LEU A 140 -8.16 9.52 7.09
N ILE A 141 -8.54 8.48 7.84
CA ILE A 141 -7.76 7.24 8.01
C ILE A 141 -8.66 6.07 7.64
N MET A 142 -8.34 5.38 6.55
CA MET A 142 -9.04 4.17 6.10
C MET A 142 -8.16 2.94 6.29
N ASN A 143 -8.77 1.85 6.67
CA ASN A 143 -8.14 0.56 6.94
C ASN A 143 -8.80 -0.56 6.14
N GLY A 144 -8.18 -1.75 6.12
CA GLY A 144 -8.65 -2.88 5.33
C GLY A 144 -10.04 -3.40 5.72
N ASP A 145 -10.46 -3.22 6.98
CA ASP A 145 -11.77 -3.67 7.45
C ASP A 145 -12.92 -2.88 6.80
N GLU A 146 -12.64 -1.64 6.33
CA GLU A 146 -13.60 -0.77 5.66
C GLU A 146 -13.72 -1.02 4.16
N LEU A 147 -12.84 -1.83 3.58
CA LEU A 147 -12.73 -2.05 2.13
C LEU A 147 -13.53 -3.27 1.64
N GLU A 148 -14.22 -3.98 2.54
CA GLU A 148 -15.09 -5.13 2.22
C GLU A 148 -14.40 -6.18 1.31
N GLY A 149 -13.10 -6.42 1.54
CA GLY A 149 -12.29 -7.35 0.75
C GLY A 149 -11.78 -6.80 -0.58
N LYS A 150 -12.09 -5.55 -0.94
CA LYS A 150 -11.59 -4.90 -2.16
C LYS A 150 -10.26 -4.21 -1.88
N GLY A 151 -9.17 -4.91 -2.14
CA GLY A 151 -7.82 -4.36 -2.07
C GLY A 151 -7.32 -3.88 -3.44
N LYS A 152 -6.16 -3.21 -3.47
CA LYS A 152 -5.46 -2.89 -4.71
C LYS A 152 -5.18 -4.19 -5.50
N PRO A 153 -5.32 -4.21 -6.81
CA PRO A 153 -5.45 -3.08 -7.74
C PRO A 153 -6.88 -2.58 -7.99
N ASP A 154 -7.91 -3.04 -7.25
CA ASP A 154 -9.27 -2.48 -7.39
C ASP A 154 -9.23 -0.97 -7.10
N PRO A 155 -9.90 -0.12 -7.90
CA PRO A 155 -9.97 1.33 -7.66
C PRO A 155 -10.82 1.73 -6.43
N ALA A 156 -11.59 0.82 -5.86
CA ALA A 156 -12.52 1.10 -4.78
C ALA A 156 -11.89 1.78 -3.56
N PRO A 157 -10.69 1.38 -3.06
CA PRO A 157 -10.07 2.05 -1.90
C PRO A 157 -9.93 3.55 -2.09
N PHE A 158 -9.44 3.99 -3.25
CA PHE A 158 -9.24 5.41 -3.54
C PHE A 158 -10.55 6.13 -3.89
N LYS A 159 -11.48 5.48 -4.59
CA LYS A 159 -12.82 6.05 -4.85
C LYS A 159 -13.61 6.29 -3.57
N VAL A 160 -13.56 5.35 -2.61
CA VAL A 160 -14.20 5.52 -1.30
C VAL A 160 -13.54 6.67 -0.52
N ALA A 161 -12.22 6.80 -0.58
CA ALA A 161 -11.51 7.92 0.04
C ALA A 161 -11.96 9.28 -0.52
N LEU A 162 -12.07 9.41 -1.85
CA LEU A 162 -12.61 10.63 -2.48
C LEU A 162 -14.03 10.95 -2.01
N GLN A 163 -14.91 9.96 -1.98
CA GLN A 163 -16.30 10.13 -1.51
C GLN A 163 -16.36 10.63 -0.06
N LYS A 164 -15.55 10.02 0.84
CA LYS A 164 -15.49 10.42 2.25
C LYS A 164 -14.91 11.82 2.43
N LEU A 165 -13.99 12.25 1.58
CA LEU A 165 -13.41 13.59 1.59
C LEU A 165 -14.27 14.63 0.83
N ASN A 166 -15.29 14.17 0.11
CA ASN A 166 -16.13 15.00 -0.76
C ASN A 166 -15.31 15.75 -1.82
N LEU A 167 -14.44 15.02 -2.52
CA LEU A 167 -13.53 15.53 -3.54
C LEU A 167 -13.73 14.84 -4.89
N ASP A 168 -13.43 15.57 -5.96
CA ASP A 168 -13.28 15.02 -7.30
C ASP A 168 -11.89 14.41 -7.48
N ASN A 169 -11.73 13.52 -8.48
CA ASN A 169 -10.49 12.81 -8.74
C ASN A 169 -9.29 13.72 -9.11
N ASN A 170 -9.54 14.89 -9.71
CA ASN A 170 -8.52 15.88 -10.03
C ASN A 170 -8.09 16.75 -8.85
N GLU A 171 -8.78 16.66 -7.72
CA GLU A 171 -8.46 17.35 -6.48
C GLU A 171 -7.59 16.51 -5.53
N ALA A 172 -7.32 15.25 -5.88
CA ALA A 172 -6.50 14.35 -5.08
C ALA A 172 -5.22 13.92 -5.80
N LEU A 173 -4.19 13.62 -5.01
CA LEU A 173 -2.93 13.01 -5.43
C LEU A 173 -2.64 11.80 -4.54
N VAL A 174 -2.40 10.64 -5.15
CA VAL A 174 -2.03 9.41 -4.45
C VAL A 174 -0.52 9.32 -4.33
N VAL A 175 -0.02 8.93 -3.15
CA VAL A 175 1.38 8.58 -2.90
C VAL A 175 1.47 7.10 -2.60
N GLU A 176 2.20 6.37 -3.43
CA GLU A 176 2.27 4.91 -3.44
C GLU A 176 3.72 4.41 -3.58
N ASN A 177 3.95 3.12 -3.30
CA ASN A 177 5.25 2.46 -3.44
C ASN A 177 5.20 1.20 -4.31
N ALA A 178 4.00 0.75 -4.72
CA ALA A 178 3.79 -0.51 -5.42
C ALA A 178 3.05 -0.34 -6.75
N PRO A 179 3.35 -1.17 -7.78
CA PRO A 179 2.68 -1.12 -9.08
C PRO A 179 1.17 -1.30 -9.00
N LEU A 180 0.67 -2.18 -8.12
CA LEU A 180 -0.77 -2.42 -7.97
C LEU A 180 -1.50 -1.23 -7.36
N GLY A 181 -0.84 -0.49 -6.45
CA GLY A 181 -1.38 0.74 -5.90
C GLY A 181 -1.46 1.86 -6.95
N ILE A 182 -0.43 2.01 -7.79
CA ILE A 182 -0.46 2.94 -8.93
C ILE A 182 -1.56 2.57 -9.92
N LYS A 183 -1.71 1.27 -10.24
CA LYS A 183 -2.81 0.80 -11.08
C LYS A 183 -4.18 1.15 -10.48
N SER A 184 -4.37 0.92 -9.19
CA SER A 184 -5.60 1.27 -8.46
C SER A 184 -5.91 2.77 -8.55
N ALA A 185 -4.89 3.64 -8.37
CA ALA A 185 -5.05 5.09 -8.52
C ALA A 185 -5.41 5.50 -9.95
N ASN A 186 -4.74 4.92 -10.96
CA ASN A 186 -5.02 5.17 -12.37
C ASN A 186 -6.45 4.75 -12.75
N ASP A 187 -6.90 3.58 -12.30
CA ASP A 187 -8.26 3.07 -12.54
C ASP A 187 -9.33 3.86 -11.77
N ALA A 188 -8.93 4.56 -10.71
CA ALA A 188 -9.77 5.55 -10.02
C ALA A 188 -9.78 6.94 -10.70
N GLY A 189 -8.93 7.14 -11.71
CA GLY A 189 -8.77 8.42 -12.41
C GLY A 189 -8.00 9.48 -11.59
N ILE A 190 -7.23 9.07 -10.59
CA ILE A 190 -6.50 9.97 -9.69
C ILE A 190 -5.03 10.03 -10.11
N GLN A 191 -4.45 11.22 -10.11
CA GLN A 191 -3.01 11.39 -10.30
C GLN A 191 -2.24 10.74 -9.16
N SER A 192 -1.07 10.19 -9.48
CA SER A 192 -0.24 9.53 -8.47
C SER A 192 1.24 9.87 -8.60
N ILE A 193 1.99 9.58 -7.56
CA ILE A 193 3.46 9.52 -7.54
C ILE A 193 3.91 8.24 -6.84
N VAL A 194 5.10 7.79 -7.18
CA VAL A 194 5.77 6.66 -6.53
C VAL A 194 6.87 7.15 -5.60
N THR A 195 6.98 6.55 -4.42
CA THR A 195 8.13 6.70 -3.51
C THR A 195 8.74 5.33 -3.24
N LEU A 196 9.97 5.11 -3.71
CA LEU A 196 10.61 3.79 -3.64
C LEU A 196 11.07 3.41 -2.22
N ASN A 197 11.53 4.40 -1.43
CA ASN A 197 12.03 4.19 -0.07
C ASN A 197 13.03 2.99 0.01
N THR A 198 12.70 1.97 0.80
CA THR A 198 13.52 0.74 0.98
C THR A 198 13.12 -0.40 0.05
N SER A 199 12.25 -0.12 -0.96
CA SER A 199 11.77 -1.10 -1.93
C SER A 199 12.91 -1.65 -2.80
N PRO A 200 12.87 -2.94 -3.17
CA PRO A 200 13.76 -3.52 -4.18
C PRO A 200 13.30 -3.25 -5.62
N LEU A 201 12.19 -2.52 -5.80
CA LEU A 201 11.65 -2.19 -7.12
C LEU A 201 12.45 -1.06 -7.78
N ALA A 202 12.42 -1.02 -9.11
CA ALA A 202 13.11 -0.06 -9.95
C ALA A 202 12.13 0.66 -10.88
N LEU A 203 12.61 1.66 -11.62
CA LEU A 203 11.81 2.44 -12.57
C LEU A 203 11.06 1.55 -13.59
N ASP A 204 11.73 0.51 -14.07
CA ASP A 204 11.15 -0.45 -15.05
C ASP A 204 9.88 -1.15 -14.54
N ASP A 205 9.73 -1.30 -13.23
CA ASP A 205 8.54 -1.93 -12.64
C ASP A 205 7.29 -1.05 -12.74
N PHE A 206 7.46 0.22 -13.06
CA PHE A 206 6.40 1.23 -13.14
C PHE A 206 6.23 1.83 -14.54
N LYS A 207 7.07 1.46 -15.53
CA LYS A 207 7.18 2.13 -16.85
C LYS A 207 5.85 2.25 -17.61
N ASP A 208 4.97 1.24 -17.49
CA ASP A 208 3.68 1.22 -18.19
C ASP A 208 2.54 1.84 -17.35
N LEU A 209 2.84 2.31 -16.14
CA LEU A 209 1.86 2.79 -15.18
C LEU A 209 1.97 4.29 -14.91
N ILE A 210 3.19 4.84 -14.92
CA ILE A 210 3.46 6.23 -14.54
C ILE A 210 4.77 6.72 -15.20
N SER A 211 4.87 8.03 -15.44
CA SER A 211 6.09 8.65 -16.00
C SER A 211 7.21 8.74 -14.96
N GLU A 212 8.46 8.67 -15.42
CA GLU A 212 9.66 8.63 -14.56
C GLU A 212 9.78 9.87 -13.65
N ASP A 213 9.35 11.05 -14.11
CA ASP A 213 9.37 12.31 -13.35
C ASP A 213 8.42 12.30 -12.13
N ARG A 214 7.56 11.29 -12.05
CA ARG A 214 6.65 11.01 -10.94
C ARG A 214 7.16 9.93 -9.99
N ILE A 215 8.36 9.39 -10.19
CA ILE A 215 8.98 8.37 -9.34
C ILE A 215 10.10 9.01 -8.53
N PHE A 216 9.96 8.98 -7.22
CA PHE A 216 10.90 9.57 -6.27
C PHE A 216 11.66 8.49 -5.51
N LYS A 217 12.92 8.77 -5.19
CA LYS A 217 13.77 7.86 -4.41
C LYS A 217 13.15 7.50 -3.06
N ASP A 218 12.54 8.48 -2.40
CA ASP A 218 11.93 8.33 -1.09
C ASP A 218 10.85 9.40 -0.87
N THR A 219 10.01 9.21 0.15
CA THR A 219 8.91 10.13 0.47
C THR A 219 9.41 11.53 0.84
N LYS A 220 10.60 11.64 1.47
CA LYS A 220 11.19 12.93 1.80
C LYS A 220 11.57 13.72 0.54
N SER A 221 12.16 13.07 -0.47
CA SER A 221 12.53 13.70 -1.74
C SER A 221 11.31 14.16 -2.54
N ALA A 222 10.18 13.47 -2.41
CA ALA A 222 8.89 13.89 -2.97
C ALA A 222 8.32 15.16 -2.30
N GLY A 223 8.80 15.54 -1.12
CA GLY A 223 8.23 16.62 -0.29
C GLY A 223 8.05 17.95 -1.02
N ARG A 224 9.03 18.35 -1.86
CA ARG A 224 8.91 19.60 -2.66
C ARG A 224 7.76 19.52 -3.67
N PHE A 225 7.60 18.39 -4.32
CA PHE A 225 6.51 18.14 -5.27
C PHE A 225 5.15 18.18 -4.56
N LEU A 226 5.04 17.50 -3.41
CA LEU A 226 3.83 17.47 -2.60
C LEU A 226 3.42 18.83 -2.08
N LYS A 227 4.39 19.64 -1.59
CA LYS A 227 4.15 21.03 -1.18
C LYS A 227 3.61 21.88 -2.32
N LYS A 228 4.23 21.78 -3.51
CA LYS A 228 3.76 22.51 -4.70
C LYS A 228 2.34 22.10 -5.10
N TRP A 229 2.02 20.82 -5.01
CA TRP A 229 0.67 20.31 -5.25
C TRP A 229 -0.36 20.97 -4.32
N CYS A 230 -0.07 21.05 -3.03
CA CYS A 230 -0.95 21.67 -2.04
C CYS A 230 -1.23 23.16 -2.34
N ILE A 231 -0.23 23.90 -2.79
CA ILE A 231 -0.35 25.35 -3.05
C ILE A 231 -1.10 25.63 -4.34
N SER A 232 -0.89 24.85 -5.39
CA SER A 232 -1.47 25.05 -6.72
C SER A 232 -3.01 24.93 -6.79
N GLY A 233 -3.68 24.58 -5.70
CA GLY A 233 -5.13 24.54 -5.58
C GLY A 233 -5.77 25.77 -4.95
N ASN A 234 -4.96 26.73 -4.48
CA ASN A 234 -5.46 27.95 -3.83
C ASN A 234 -5.49 29.18 -4.75
N GLU A 235 -5.12 29.01 -6.03
CA GLU A 235 -5.06 30.10 -7.02
C GLU A 235 -6.25 30.13 -7.99
N SER A 236 -7.39 29.49 -7.64
CA SER A 236 -8.61 29.50 -8.46
C SER A 236 -9.80 30.09 -7.73
#